data_07f7f4a1ade34c6846e35b560b19a3af
#
_entry.id   07f7f4a1ade34c6846e35b560b19a3af
#
_cell.length_a   1.000
_cell.length_b   1.000
_cell.length_c   1.000
_cell.angle_alpha   90.00
_cell.angle_beta   90.00
_cell.angle_gamma   90.00
#
_symmetry.space_group_name_H-M   'P 1'
#
loop_
_entity.id
_entity.type
_entity.pdbx_description
1 polymer ?
#
loop_
_entity_poly.entity_id
_entity_poly.type
_entity_poly.pdbx_seq_one_letter_code
_entity_poly.pdbx_strand_id
1 'polypeptide(L)'
;MSESAQTPMKGAVRDAVREQIKRELYSAYLYLSMAGSFETANLPGFARWMRKQSEEEREHAMKFFDFLLDRGEQVQLLPIDQPPSAFRSPLDTFEQALEHEKEITSRIHRLYELAVQESDYPAQVLLHWFVEEQVEEEKSATDIVERLRMAGEDSAALLLLDSELGER
;
A
#
# COMPACT_ATOMS: atom_id res chain seq x y z
N MET A 1 9.61 24.32 -33.56
CA MET A 1 9.74 23.44 -32.38
C MET A 1 8.65 23.86 -31.42
N SER A 2 7.61 23.06 -31.32
CA SER A 2 6.48 23.32 -30.43
C SER A 2 6.90 22.90 -29.01
N GLU A 3 7.23 23.87 -28.18
CA GLU A 3 7.28 23.67 -26.74
C GLU A 3 5.86 23.33 -26.30
N SER A 4 5.58 22.07 -26.01
CA SER A 4 4.38 21.70 -25.28
C SER A 4 4.54 22.24 -23.87
N ALA A 5 3.99 23.41 -23.63
CA ALA A 5 4.05 24.09 -22.35
C ALA A 5 3.13 23.42 -21.34
N GLN A 6 3.53 22.24 -20.83
CA GLN A 6 2.93 21.68 -19.63
C GLN A 6 3.32 22.57 -18.45
N THR A 7 2.35 22.82 -17.56
CA THR A 7 2.66 23.51 -16.30
C THR A 7 3.67 22.66 -15.51
N PRO A 8 4.87 23.20 -15.24
CA PRO A 8 5.91 22.41 -14.57
C PRO A 8 5.50 22.04 -13.15
N MET A 9 5.83 20.81 -12.76
CA MET A 9 5.64 20.34 -11.41
C MET A 9 6.62 21.01 -10.45
N LYS A 10 6.18 21.39 -9.27
CA LYS A 10 7.06 21.89 -8.22
C LYS A 10 7.99 20.78 -7.73
N GLY A 11 9.27 21.12 -7.51
CA GLY A 11 10.29 20.16 -7.08
C GLY A 11 9.93 19.43 -5.79
N ALA A 12 9.33 20.13 -4.83
CA ALA A 12 8.91 19.53 -3.57
C ALA A 12 7.83 18.43 -3.77
N VAL A 13 6.85 18.67 -4.64
CA VAL A 13 5.80 17.68 -4.98
C VAL A 13 6.41 16.51 -5.73
N ARG A 14 7.26 16.79 -6.73
CA ARG A 14 7.97 15.74 -7.50
C ARG A 14 8.74 14.79 -6.57
N ASP A 15 9.53 15.34 -5.67
CA ASP A 15 10.39 14.55 -4.78
C ASP A 15 9.54 13.75 -3.78
N ALA A 16 8.44 14.33 -3.29
CA ALA A 16 7.50 13.63 -2.43
C ALA A 16 6.76 12.49 -3.16
N VAL A 17 6.43 12.66 -4.44
CA VAL A 17 5.84 11.59 -5.27
C VAL A 17 6.85 10.47 -5.51
N ARG A 18 8.12 10.78 -5.75
CA ARG A 18 9.19 9.78 -5.87
C ARG A 18 9.35 8.96 -4.58
N GLU A 19 9.30 9.62 -3.43
CA GLU A 19 9.30 8.94 -2.12
C GLU A 19 8.06 8.06 -1.96
N GLN A 20 6.89 8.50 -2.40
CA GLN A 20 5.67 7.70 -2.31
C GLN A 20 5.72 6.46 -3.21
N ILE A 21 6.29 6.53 -4.41
CA ILE A 21 6.54 5.35 -5.25
C ILE A 21 7.34 4.30 -4.48
N LYS A 22 8.42 4.73 -3.81
CA LYS A 22 9.23 3.85 -2.96
C LYS A 22 8.37 3.20 -1.86
N ARG A 23 7.49 3.97 -1.22
CA ARG A 23 6.65 3.47 -0.13
C ARG A 23 5.62 2.46 -0.59
N GLU A 24 4.98 2.68 -1.73
CA GLU A 24 4.04 1.73 -2.32
C GLU A 24 4.75 0.45 -2.76
N LEU A 25 5.92 0.55 -3.37
CA LEU A 25 6.74 -0.62 -3.71
C LEU A 25 7.24 -1.36 -2.47
N TYR A 26 7.57 -0.66 -1.40
CA TYR A 26 7.86 -1.28 -0.12
C TYR A 26 6.65 -2.02 0.44
N SER A 27 5.46 -1.44 0.36
CA SER A 27 4.21 -2.11 0.75
C SER A 27 4.02 -3.42 0.00
N ALA A 28 4.21 -3.40 -1.32
CA ALA A 28 4.14 -4.61 -2.14
C ALA A 28 5.14 -5.68 -1.67
N TYR A 29 6.35 -5.25 -1.32
CA TYR A 29 7.42 -6.12 -0.84
C TYR A 29 7.11 -6.69 0.54
N LEU A 30 6.56 -5.87 1.45
CA LEU A 30 6.12 -6.30 2.79
C LEU A 30 5.01 -7.35 2.70
N TYR A 31 3.98 -7.10 1.91
CA TYR A 31 2.89 -8.06 1.72
C TYR A 31 3.36 -9.37 1.08
N LEU A 32 4.34 -9.31 0.18
CA LEU A 32 4.94 -10.52 -0.38
C LEU A 32 5.71 -11.32 0.67
N SER A 33 6.41 -10.65 1.58
CA SER A 33 7.08 -11.29 2.72
C SER A 33 6.07 -11.96 3.67
N MET A 34 4.96 -11.27 3.96
CA MET A 34 3.86 -11.84 4.75
C MET A 34 3.25 -13.07 4.07
N ALA A 35 3.06 -13.02 2.75
CA ALA A 35 2.57 -14.17 1.98
C ALA A 35 3.49 -15.39 2.12
N GLY A 36 4.81 -15.18 2.01
CA GLY A 36 5.79 -16.25 2.20
C GLY A 36 5.72 -16.88 3.60
N SER A 37 5.51 -16.06 4.63
CA SER A 37 5.31 -16.55 6.00
C SER A 37 4.05 -17.41 6.14
N PHE A 38 2.94 -16.98 5.54
CA PHE A 38 1.69 -17.76 5.56
C PHE A 38 1.79 -19.09 4.79
N GLU A 39 2.50 -19.13 3.65
CA GLU A 39 2.77 -20.38 2.94
C GLU A 39 3.54 -21.36 3.84
N THR A 40 4.57 -20.89 4.52
CA THR A 40 5.35 -21.69 5.45
C THR A 40 4.51 -22.22 6.62
N ALA A 41 3.51 -21.45 7.06
CA ALA A 41 2.60 -21.80 8.13
C ALA A 41 1.42 -22.69 7.68
N ASN A 42 1.36 -23.11 6.43
CA ASN A 42 0.27 -23.89 5.84
C ASN A 42 -1.10 -23.15 5.90
N LEU A 43 -1.08 -21.84 5.70
CA LEU A 43 -2.26 -20.98 5.62
C LEU A 43 -2.35 -20.36 4.21
N PRO A 44 -2.70 -21.16 3.19
CA PRO A 44 -2.63 -20.74 1.79
C PRO A 44 -3.67 -19.66 1.43
N GLY A 45 -4.78 -19.58 2.16
CA GLY A 45 -5.79 -18.57 1.96
C GLY A 45 -5.30 -17.18 2.35
N PHE A 46 -4.69 -17.04 3.52
CA PHE A 46 -4.03 -15.82 3.97
C PHE A 46 -2.88 -15.44 3.03
N ALA A 47 -2.10 -16.41 2.60
CA ALA A 47 -1.01 -16.19 1.64
C ALA A 47 -1.55 -15.62 0.32
N ARG A 48 -2.64 -16.15 -0.19
CA ARG A 48 -3.28 -15.67 -1.42
C ARG A 48 -3.80 -14.24 -1.27
N TRP A 49 -4.41 -13.93 -0.12
CA TRP A 49 -4.85 -12.58 0.20
C TRP A 49 -3.68 -11.59 0.18
N MET A 50 -2.55 -11.96 0.80
CA MET A 50 -1.34 -11.13 0.85
C MET A 50 -0.69 -10.96 -0.53
N ARG A 51 -0.69 -12.01 -1.37
CA ARG A 51 -0.21 -11.91 -2.76
C ARG A 51 -1.05 -10.91 -3.56
N LYS A 52 -2.37 -10.98 -3.42
CA LYS A 52 -3.28 -10.05 -4.08
C LYS A 52 -3.04 -8.62 -3.61
N GLN A 53 -2.88 -8.43 -2.32
CA GLN A 53 -2.55 -7.12 -1.75
C GLN A 53 -1.22 -6.60 -2.30
N SER A 54 -0.20 -7.45 -2.40
CA SER A 54 1.09 -7.07 -2.99
C SER A 54 0.95 -6.59 -4.45
N GLU A 55 0.10 -7.23 -5.25
CA GLU A 55 -0.19 -6.80 -6.62
C GLU A 55 -0.87 -5.43 -6.64
N GLU A 56 -1.84 -5.19 -5.77
CA GLU A 56 -2.55 -3.91 -5.67
C GLU A 56 -1.61 -2.77 -5.26
N GLU A 57 -0.71 -2.99 -4.31
CA GLU A 57 0.30 -2.00 -3.92
C GLU A 57 1.26 -1.64 -5.06
N ARG A 58 1.60 -2.63 -5.89
CA ARG A 58 2.38 -2.36 -7.08
C ARG A 58 1.61 -1.48 -8.08
N GLU A 59 0.31 -1.72 -8.24
CA GLU A 59 -0.54 -0.87 -9.08
C GLU A 59 -0.65 0.55 -8.53
N HIS A 60 -0.72 0.72 -7.19
CA HIS A 60 -0.67 2.02 -6.54
C HIS A 60 0.64 2.77 -6.88
N ALA A 61 1.77 2.08 -6.80
CA ALA A 61 3.06 2.66 -7.18
C ALA A 61 3.06 3.10 -8.66
N MET A 62 2.44 2.33 -9.55
CA MET A 62 2.38 2.65 -10.98
C MET A 62 1.52 3.88 -11.26
N LYS A 63 0.48 4.15 -10.47
CA LYS A 63 -0.29 5.40 -10.60
C LYS A 63 0.58 6.64 -10.38
N PHE A 64 1.44 6.63 -9.36
CA PHE A 64 2.40 7.71 -9.12
C PHE A 64 3.50 7.76 -10.18
N PHE A 65 3.97 6.60 -10.61
CA PHE A 65 4.97 6.46 -11.67
C PHE A 65 4.48 7.11 -12.98
N ASP A 66 3.31 6.72 -13.44
CA ASP A 66 2.70 7.24 -14.66
C ASP A 66 2.38 8.74 -14.53
N PHE A 67 1.94 9.18 -13.35
CA PHE A 67 1.70 10.60 -13.08
C PHE A 67 2.94 11.46 -13.26
N LEU A 68 4.12 11.01 -12.80
CA LEU A 68 5.38 11.73 -13.05
C LEU A 68 5.68 11.84 -14.54
N LEU A 69 5.52 10.75 -15.29
CA LEU A 69 5.74 10.75 -16.74
C LEU A 69 4.76 11.66 -17.46
N ASP A 70 3.48 11.63 -17.10
CA ASP A 70 2.44 12.48 -17.67
C ASP A 70 2.69 13.97 -17.40
N ARG A 71 3.39 14.29 -16.30
CA ARG A 71 3.80 15.65 -15.94
C ARG A 71 5.16 16.05 -16.54
N GLY A 72 5.75 15.19 -17.40
CA GLY A 72 7.04 15.47 -18.05
C GLY A 72 8.26 15.34 -17.15
N GLU A 73 8.09 14.68 -15.98
CA GLU A 73 9.17 14.48 -15.02
C GLU A 73 9.89 13.15 -15.27
N GLN A 74 11.17 13.12 -14.94
CA GLN A 74 11.93 11.87 -14.91
C GLN A 74 11.59 11.07 -13.66
N VAL A 75 11.26 9.78 -13.83
CA VAL A 75 11.13 8.85 -12.71
C VAL A 75 12.52 8.50 -12.20
N GLN A 76 12.75 8.69 -10.92
CA GLN A 76 13.92 8.26 -10.21
C GLN A 76 13.48 7.29 -9.11
N LEU A 77 13.86 6.02 -9.26
CA LEU A 77 13.54 4.99 -8.27
C LEU A 77 14.54 5.05 -7.12
N LEU A 78 14.03 5.10 -5.90
CA LEU A 78 14.80 5.15 -4.67
C LEU A 78 15.01 3.74 -4.11
N PRO A 79 16.05 3.50 -3.29
CA PRO A 79 16.26 2.20 -2.65
C PRO A 79 15.07 1.78 -1.79
N ILE A 80 14.70 0.51 -1.86
CA ILE A 80 13.61 -0.08 -1.04
C ILE A 80 14.25 -0.91 0.06
N ASP A 81 13.82 -0.69 1.31
CA ASP A 81 14.34 -1.40 2.47
C ASP A 81 13.91 -2.87 2.47
N GLN A 82 14.68 -3.71 3.14
CA GLN A 82 14.31 -5.10 3.37
C GLN A 82 13.13 -5.17 4.33
N PRO A 83 12.03 -5.85 3.98
CA PRO A 83 10.91 -6.04 4.90
C PRO A 83 11.25 -7.09 5.96
N PRO A 84 10.55 -7.11 7.11
CA PRO A 84 10.65 -8.21 8.05
C PRO A 84 10.26 -9.54 7.41
N SER A 85 10.86 -10.63 7.86
CA SER A 85 10.61 -11.98 7.36
C SER A 85 10.03 -12.93 8.42
N ALA A 86 9.96 -12.49 9.68
CA ALA A 86 9.44 -13.28 10.79
C ALA A 86 8.22 -12.59 11.42
N PHE A 87 7.15 -13.34 11.57
CA PHE A 87 5.88 -12.89 12.16
C PHE A 87 5.43 -13.93 13.20
N ARG A 88 4.92 -13.46 14.34
CA ARG A 88 4.63 -14.34 15.51
C ARG A 88 3.37 -15.17 15.32
N SER A 89 2.35 -14.63 14.63
CA SER A 89 1.05 -15.28 14.47
C SER A 89 0.29 -14.63 13.31
N PRO A 90 -0.79 -15.26 12.81
CA PRO A 90 -1.68 -14.61 11.84
C PRO A 90 -2.22 -13.26 12.33
N LEU A 91 -2.64 -13.17 13.59
CA LEU A 91 -3.12 -11.92 14.18
C LEU A 91 -2.00 -10.87 14.18
N ASP A 92 -0.80 -11.21 14.64
CA ASP A 92 0.34 -10.29 14.63
C ASP A 92 0.64 -9.78 13.21
N THR A 93 0.60 -10.66 12.22
CA THR A 93 0.84 -10.30 10.81
C THR A 93 -0.18 -9.26 10.32
N PHE A 94 -1.46 -9.50 10.54
CA PHE A 94 -2.51 -8.57 10.11
C PHE A 94 -2.55 -7.28 10.94
N GLU A 95 -2.18 -7.32 12.22
CA GLU A 95 -1.99 -6.12 13.03
C GLU A 95 -0.86 -5.25 12.48
N GLN A 96 0.26 -5.85 12.08
CA GLN A 96 1.34 -5.13 11.40
C GLN A 96 0.91 -4.57 10.06
N ALA A 97 0.11 -5.31 9.29
CA ALA A 97 -0.47 -4.81 8.03
C ALA A 97 -1.36 -3.57 8.29
N LEU A 98 -2.23 -3.62 9.30
CA LEU A 98 -3.08 -2.49 9.66
C LEU A 98 -2.27 -1.26 10.08
N GLU A 99 -1.26 -1.43 10.92
CA GLU A 99 -0.38 -0.31 11.32
C GLU A 99 0.38 0.27 10.12
N HIS A 100 0.80 -0.59 9.20
CA HIS A 100 1.43 -0.15 7.95
C HIS A 100 0.46 0.68 7.10
N GLU A 101 -0.80 0.25 6.93
CA GLU A 101 -1.81 1.03 6.20
C GLU A 101 -2.08 2.39 6.83
N LYS A 102 -2.12 2.48 8.15
CA LYS A 102 -2.25 3.76 8.86
C LYS A 102 -1.05 4.68 8.60
N GLU A 103 0.15 4.13 8.51
CA GLU A 103 1.34 4.91 8.15
C GLU A 103 1.23 5.42 6.70
N ILE A 104 0.82 4.58 5.76
CA ILE A 104 0.60 4.99 4.36
C ILE A 104 -0.48 6.07 4.29
N THR A 105 -1.59 5.92 4.99
CA THR A 105 -2.64 6.95 5.08
C THR A 105 -2.06 8.29 5.53
N SER A 106 -1.26 8.29 6.59
CA SER A 106 -0.60 9.50 7.08
C SER A 106 0.31 10.14 6.04
N ARG A 107 1.04 9.35 5.27
CA ARG A 107 1.91 9.83 4.18
C ARG A 107 1.09 10.43 3.03
N ILE A 108 0.00 9.78 2.64
CA ILE A 108 -0.92 10.28 1.60
C ILE A 108 -1.52 11.63 2.03
N HIS A 109 -1.95 11.76 3.29
CA HIS A 109 -2.48 13.02 3.81
C HIS A 109 -1.44 14.14 3.76
N ARG A 110 -0.20 13.88 4.17
CA ARG A 110 0.89 14.86 4.10
C ARG A 110 1.21 15.26 2.66
N LEU A 111 1.18 14.30 1.75
CA LEU A 111 1.40 14.57 0.32
C LEU A 111 0.28 15.43 -0.25
N TYR A 112 -0.97 15.18 0.15
CA TYR A 112 -2.11 16.00 -0.22
C TYR A 112 -1.95 17.45 0.29
N GLU A 113 -1.61 17.62 1.55
CA GLU A 113 -1.34 18.94 2.14
C GLU A 113 -0.23 19.69 1.39
N LEU A 114 0.84 18.99 1.01
CA LEU A 114 1.92 19.55 0.22
C LEU A 114 1.42 20.01 -1.18
N ALA A 115 0.61 19.18 -1.83
CA ALA A 115 0.00 19.54 -3.12
C ALA A 115 -0.88 20.79 -3.01
N VAL A 116 -1.60 20.95 -1.91
CA VAL A 116 -2.39 22.16 -1.62
C VAL A 116 -1.48 23.36 -1.44
N GLN A 117 -0.43 23.27 -0.62
CA GLN A 117 0.52 24.34 -0.36
C GLN A 117 1.21 24.84 -1.64
N GLU A 118 1.55 23.90 -2.53
CA GLU A 118 2.22 24.21 -3.79
C GLU A 118 1.25 24.55 -4.92
N SER A 119 -0.06 24.55 -4.65
CA SER A 119 -1.12 24.76 -5.63
C SER A 119 -1.02 23.83 -6.84
N ASP A 120 -0.62 22.58 -6.59
CA ASP A 120 -0.53 21.54 -7.61
C ASP A 120 -1.89 20.84 -7.74
N TYR A 121 -2.74 21.37 -8.61
CA TYR A 121 -4.10 20.85 -8.79
C TYR A 121 -4.15 19.43 -9.38
N PRO A 122 -3.34 19.07 -10.39
CA PRO A 122 -3.31 17.68 -10.87
C PRO A 122 -2.90 16.67 -9.79
N ALA A 123 -1.94 17.01 -8.94
CA ALA A 123 -1.56 16.17 -7.82
C ALA A 123 -2.71 16.01 -6.82
N GLN A 124 -3.46 17.06 -6.52
CA GLN A 124 -4.64 16.97 -5.66
C GLN A 124 -5.69 16.01 -6.23
N VAL A 125 -5.94 16.06 -7.53
CA VAL A 125 -6.91 15.16 -8.20
C VAL A 125 -6.46 13.70 -8.11
N LEU A 126 -5.19 13.42 -8.39
CA LEU A 126 -4.62 12.08 -8.21
C LEU A 126 -4.78 11.60 -6.77
N LEU A 127 -4.43 12.44 -5.81
CA LEU A 127 -4.44 12.09 -4.39
C LEU A 127 -5.84 11.92 -3.81
N HIS A 128 -6.89 12.50 -4.40
CA HIS A 128 -8.27 12.19 -4.03
C HIS A 128 -8.56 10.70 -4.09
N TRP A 129 -8.13 10.03 -5.14
CA TRP A 129 -8.27 8.59 -5.26
C TRP A 129 -7.57 7.86 -4.12
N PHE A 130 -6.33 8.24 -3.80
CA PHE A 130 -5.55 7.61 -2.71
C PHE A 130 -6.14 7.87 -1.33
N VAL A 131 -6.71 9.04 -1.09
CA VAL A 131 -7.40 9.35 0.18
C VAL A 131 -8.61 8.43 0.37
N GLU A 132 -9.40 8.22 -0.67
CA GLU A 132 -10.55 7.30 -0.65
C GLU A 132 -10.09 5.84 -0.51
N GLU A 133 -9.08 5.44 -1.27
CA GLU A 133 -8.52 4.08 -1.23
C GLU A 133 -8.02 3.71 0.16
N GLN A 134 -7.33 4.62 0.85
CA GLN A 134 -6.82 4.35 2.19
C GLN A 134 -7.93 4.11 3.23
N VAL A 135 -9.12 4.67 3.05
CA VAL A 135 -10.29 4.32 3.88
C VAL A 135 -10.64 2.84 3.70
N GLU A 136 -10.64 2.35 2.46
CA GLU A 136 -10.93 0.94 2.16
C GLU A 136 -9.81 0.01 2.64
N GLU A 137 -8.55 0.39 2.48
CA GLU A 137 -7.40 -0.40 2.92
C GLU A 137 -7.39 -0.58 4.46
N GLU A 138 -7.57 0.50 5.21
CA GLU A 138 -7.66 0.41 6.67
C GLU A 138 -8.88 -0.38 7.12
N LYS A 139 -10.02 -0.22 6.44
CA LYS A 139 -11.23 -0.98 6.74
C LYS A 139 -11.02 -2.47 6.52
N SER A 140 -10.47 -2.86 5.38
CA SER A 140 -10.22 -4.26 5.05
C SER A 140 -9.28 -4.93 6.05
N ALA A 141 -8.18 -4.27 6.40
CA ALA A 141 -7.24 -4.79 7.40
C ALA A 141 -7.88 -4.86 8.80
N THR A 142 -8.65 -3.85 9.20
CA THR A 142 -9.36 -3.83 10.49
C THR A 142 -10.35 -4.97 10.60
N ASP A 143 -11.17 -5.21 9.58
CA ASP A 143 -12.16 -6.29 9.56
C ASP A 143 -11.50 -7.66 9.77
N ILE A 144 -10.34 -7.90 9.14
CA ILE A 144 -9.61 -9.15 9.29
C ILE A 144 -9.00 -9.26 10.70
N VAL A 145 -8.40 -8.20 11.22
CA VAL A 145 -7.85 -8.16 12.60
C VAL A 145 -8.94 -8.49 13.62
N GLU A 146 -10.11 -7.87 13.52
CA GLU A 146 -11.21 -8.12 14.44
C GLU A 146 -11.72 -9.57 14.36
N ARG A 147 -11.82 -10.13 13.15
CA ARG A 147 -12.22 -11.53 12.95
C ARG A 147 -11.18 -12.50 13.52
N LEU A 148 -9.89 -12.22 13.37
CA LEU A 148 -8.82 -13.01 13.97
C LEU A 148 -8.85 -12.96 15.50
N ARG A 149 -9.15 -11.80 16.09
CA ARG A 149 -9.35 -11.66 17.53
C ARG A 149 -10.53 -12.49 18.02
N MET A 150 -11.65 -12.47 17.28
CA MET A 150 -12.81 -13.30 17.59
C MET A 150 -12.52 -14.81 17.49
N ALA A 151 -11.72 -15.22 16.51
CA ALA A 151 -11.31 -16.62 16.35
C ALA A 151 -10.43 -17.09 17.52
N GLY A 152 -9.63 -16.22 18.10
CA GLY A 152 -8.72 -16.53 19.21
C GLY A 152 -7.79 -17.70 18.86
N GLU A 153 -7.74 -18.71 19.72
CA GLU A 153 -6.92 -19.89 19.53
C GLU A 153 -7.68 -21.07 18.89
N ASP A 154 -8.90 -20.86 18.43
CA ASP A 154 -9.71 -21.88 17.76
C ASP A 154 -9.17 -22.16 16.35
N SER A 155 -8.53 -23.32 16.19
CA SER A 155 -7.95 -23.74 14.90
C SER A 155 -9.00 -23.92 13.81
N ALA A 156 -10.22 -24.36 14.15
CA ALA A 156 -11.29 -24.54 13.18
C ALA A 156 -11.77 -23.17 12.64
N ALA A 157 -11.94 -22.20 13.54
CA ALA A 157 -12.30 -20.83 13.15
C ALA A 157 -11.19 -20.17 12.30
N LEU A 158 -9.91 -20.40 12.65
CA LEU A 158 -8.78 -19.91 11.88
C LEU A 158 -8.75 -20.47 10.45
N LEU A 159 -8.92 -21.81 10.33
CA LEU A 159 -8.93 -22.46 9.01
C LEU A 159 -10.13 -22.04 8.15
N LEU A 160 -11.28 -21.78 8.77
CA LEU A 160 -12.45 -21.25 8.06
C LEU A 160 -12.15 -19.84 7.52
N LEU A 161 -11.57 -18.97 8.33
CA LEU A 161 -11.19 -17.62 7.94
C LEU A 161 -10.13 -17.64 6.84
N ASP A 162 -9.14 -18.52 6.93
CA ASP A 162 -8.14 -18.73 5.89
C ASP A 162 -8.80 -19.10 4.55
N SER A 163 -9.73 -20.05 4.57
CA SER A 163 -10.47 -20.45 3.38
C SER A 163 -11.26 -19.30 2.76
N GLU A 164 -11.97 -18.52 3.57
CA GLU A 164 -12.74 -17.37 3.09
C GLU A 164 -11.86 -16.29 2.47
N LEU A 165 -10.75 -15.93 3.12
CA LEU A 165 -9.84 -14.91 2.60
C LEU A 165 -9.13 -15.36 1.32
N GLY A 166 -8.95 -16.65 1.14
CA GLY A 166 -8.40 -17.22 -0.07
C GLY A 166 -9.28 -17.14 -1.31
N GLU A 167 -10.55 -16.75 -1.15
CA GLU A 167 -11.51 -16.58 -2.25
C GLU A 167 -11.46 -15.18 -2.89
N ARG A 168 -10.63 -14.28 -2.38
CA ARG A 168 -10.48 -12.90 -2.87
C ARG A 168 -10.09 -12.77 -4.34
#